data_ded499e6ed6680934a322911a1f3e978
#
_entry.id   ded499e6ed6680934a322911a1f3e978
#
_cell.length_a   1.000
_cell.length_b   1.000
_cell.length_c   1.000
_cell.angle_alpha   90.00
_cell.angle_beta   90.00
_cell.angle_gamma   90.00
#
_symmetry.space_group_name_H-M   'P 1'
#
loop_
_entity.id
_entity.type
_entity.pdbx_description
1 polymer ?
#
loop_
_entity_poly.entity_id
_entity_poly.type
_entity_poly.pdbx_seq_one_letter_code
_entity_poly.pdbx_strand_id
1 'polypeptide(L)'
;GLELQSFIDYSMPVRVMDYDALEYKDQIRRIISERKAEMAALDGKTKVNLSPLKKEDRLNPVITLVLYIGEKPWDASESLHELLDFTDVPENFRKYVTDYKIHVLDICHTPDERLLEFPKDIATMFLTIKYRENLEILKKVIQTIPEIENIEEDTYDVMWNFLDKRMLPLKENLQKSSQFRP
;
A
#
# COMPACT_ATOMS: atom_id res chain seq x y z
N GLY A 1 1.49 -2.89 -4.69
CA GLY A 1 2.32 -2.74 -3.48
C GLY A 1 1.66 -1.88 -2.43
N LEU A 2 2.03 -2.08 -1.19
CA LEU A 2 1.60 -1.28 -0.05
C LEU A 2 2.82 -0.87 0.75
N GLU A 3 3.01 0.43 0.93
CA GLU A 3 4.12 1.00 1.70
C GLU A 3 3.56 1.78 2.89
N LEU A 4 3.90 1.37 4.12
CA LEU A 4 3.45 2.04 5.34
C LEU A 4 4.53 3.01 5.84
N GLN A 5 4.19 4.29 6.02
CA GLN A 5 5.09 5.33 6.45
C GLN A 5 4.58 6.05 7.70
N SER A 6 5.42 6.18 8.72
CA SER A 6 5.13 6.95 9.95
C SER A 6 5.83 8.32 9.99
N PHE A 7 6.69 8.60 9.04
CA PHE A 7 7.39 9.89 8.88
C PHE A 7 7.39 10.29 7.40
N ILE A 8 7.55 11.57 7.12
CA ILE A 8 7.59 12.10 5.76
C ILE A 8 8.93 11.75 5.12
N ASP A 9 8.88 11.05 3.99
CA ASP A 9 10.05 10.75 3.17
C ASP A 9 9.97 11.55 1.87
N TYR A 10 10.80 12.57 1.76
CA TYR A 10 10.84 13.46 0.60
C TYR A 10 11.37 12.78 -0.67
N SER A 11 11.92 11.57 -0.57
CA SER A 11 12.38 10.78 -1.71
C SER A 11 11.35 9.72 -2.17
N MET A 12 10.13 9.73 -1.62
CA MET A 12 9.12 8.69 -1.82
C MET A 12 8.85 8.35 -3.30
N PRO A 13 8.74 9.31 -4.25
CA PRO A 13 8.57 8.97 -5.66
C PRO A 13 9.67 8.07 -6.22
N VAL A 14 10.92 8.29 -5.81
CA VAL A 14 12.06 7.46 -6.26
C VAL A 14 12.01 6.08 -5.62
N ARG A 15 11.66 5.99 -4.33
CA ARG A 15 11.52 4.70 -3.63
C ARG A 15 10.42 3.82 -4.24
N VAL A 16 9.24 4.40 -4.48
CA VAL A 16 8.12 3.66 -5.10
C VAL A 16 8.48 3.22 -6.52
N MET A 17 9.13 4.09 -7.30
CA MET A 17 9.62 3.74 -8.62
C MET A 17 10.58 2.53 -8.58
N ASP A 18 11.49 2.48 -7.61
CA ASP A 18 12.41 1.35 -7.43
C ASP A 18 11.67 0.06 -7.06
N TYR A 19 10.71 0.12 -6.15
CA TYR A 19 9.89 -1.04 -5.76
C TYR A 19 9.07 -1.58 -6.93
N ASP A 20 8.44 -0.72 -7.70
CA ASP A 20 7.65 -1.13 -8.86
C ASP A 20 8.55 -1.71 -9.96
N ALA A 21 9.75 -1.14 -10.15
CA ALA A 21 10.74 -1.69 -11.07
C ALA A 21 11.26 -3.07 -10.63
N LEU A 22 11.45 -3.30 -9.33
CA LEU A 22 11.83 -4.61 -8.79
C LEU A 22 10.72 -5.64 -9.01
N GLU A 23 9.45 -5.29 -8.77
CA GLU A 23 8.33 -6.20 -9.03
C GLU A 23 8.22 -6.57 -10.51
N TYR A 24 8.38 -5.60 -11.44
CA TYR A 24 8.43 -5.92 -12.88
C TYR A 24 9.60 -6.84 -13.22
N LYS A 25 10.77 -6.65 -12.63
CA LYS A 25 11.92 -7.56 -12.81
C LYS A 25 11.60 -8.97 -12.32
N ASP A 26 10.89 -9.09 -11.20
CA ASP A 26 10.52 -10.39 -10.64
C ASP A 26 9.46 -11.11 -11.49
N GLN A 27 8.50 -10.38 -12.05
CA GLN A 27 7.56 -10.93 -13.03
C GLN A 27 8.30 -11.48 -14.25
N ILE A 28 9.27 -10.73 -14.79
CA ILE A 28 10.09 -11.19 -15.90
C ILE A 28 10.87 -12.46 -15.56
N ARG A 29 11.47 -12.51 -14.36
CA ARG A 29 12.21 -13.70 -13.89
C ARG A 29 11.29 -14.92 -13.76
N ARG A 30 10.08 -14.76 -13.25
CA ARG A 30 9.07 -15.82 -13.15
C ARG A 30 8.73 -16.38 -14.51
N ILE A 31 8.37 -15.53 -15.48
CA ILE A 31 8.05 -15.94 -16.86
C ILE A 31 9.21 -16.72 -17.49
N ILE A 32 10.46 -16.25 -17.32
CA ILE A 32 11.64 -16.94 -17.85
C ILE A 32 11.85 -18.30 -17.17
N SER A 33 11.68 -18.38 -15.84
CA SER A 33 11.87 -19.59 -15.06
C SER A 33 10.84 -20.67 -15.43
N GLU A 34 9.57 -20.30 -15.53
CA GLU A 34 8.49 -21.20 -15.95
C GLU A 34 8.74 -21.76 -17.33
N ARG A 35 9.11 -20.90 -18.28
CA ARG A 35 9.44 -21.33 -19.66
C ARG A 35 10.63 -22.27 -19.70
N LYS A 36 11.67 -22.04 -18.89
CA LYS A 36 12.82 -22.95 -18.79
C LYS A 36 12.41 -24.30 -18.25
N ALA A 37 11.56 -24.33 -17.24
CA ALA A 37 11.05 -25.56 -16.65
C ALA A 37 10.22 -26.38 -17.67
N GLU A 38 9.33 -25.72 -18.42
CA GLU A 38 8.54 -26.34 -19.48
C GLU A 38 9.44 -26.96 -20.57
N MET A 39 10.45 -26.23 -21.03
CA MET A 39 11.38 -26.71 -22.05
C MET A 39 12.23 -27.88 -21.54
N ALA A 40 12.69 -27.85 -20.29
CA ALA A 40 13.44 -28.96 -19.70
C ALA A 40 12.61 -30.25 -19.59
N ALA A 41 11.29 -30.10 -19.41
CA ALA A 41 10.37 -31.23 -19.39
C ALA A 41 10.12 -31.85 -20.79
N LEU A 42 10.26 -31.05 -21.86
CA LEU A 42 9.96 -31.49 -23.21
C LEU A 42 11.17 -32.10 -23.93
N ASP A 43 12.37 -31.53 -23.78
CA ASP A 43 13.59 -32.05 -24.43
C ASP A 43 14.86 -31.52 -23.75
N GLY A 44 15.51 -32.32 -22.95
CA GLY A 44 16.65 -31.95 -22.10
C GLY A 44 17.92 -31.46 -22.83
N LYS A 45 17.88 -31.09 -24.12
CA LYS A 45 19.04 -30.73 -24.93
C LYS A 45 19.05 -29.35 -25.57
N THR A 46 17.98 -28.59 -25.51
CA THR A 46 17.92 -27.32 -26.23
C THR A 46 18.44 -26.16 -25.39
N LYS A 47 19.69 -25.75 -25.65
CA LYS A 47 20.20 -24.45 -25.19
C LYS A 47 19.51 -23.36 -26.02
N VAL A 48 18.44 -22.78 -25.50
CA VAL A 48 17.80 -21.63 -26.16
C VAL A 48 18.34 -20.35 -25.52
N ASN A 49 18.92 -19.47 -26.36
CA ASN A 49 19.12 -18.07 -25.98
C ASN A 49 17.73 -17.42 -25.88
N LEU A 50 17.16 -17.47 -24.68
CA LEU A 50 15.87 -16.86 -24.41
C LEU A 50 16.07 -15.35 -24.31
N SER A 51 15.47 -14.60 -25.24
CA SER A 51 15.12 -13.20 -24.94
C SER A 51 14.39 -13.15 -23.60
N PRO A 52 14.63 -12.13 -22.75
CA PRO A 52 13.94 -12.02 -21.48
C PRO A 52 12.42 -12.18 -21.61
N LEU A 53 11.81 -11.49 -22.60
CA LEU A 53 10.39 -11.59 -22.92
C LEU A 53 10.18 -11.87 -24.39
N LYS A 54 9.09 -12.56 -24.74
CA LYS A 54 8.57 -12.67 -26.09
C LYS A 54 7.59 -11.53 -26.38
N LYS A 55 7.26 -11.32 -27.65
CA LYS A 55 6.33 -10.28 -28.09
C LYS A 55 4.93 -10.43 -27.48
N GLU A 56 4.52 -11.66 -27.20
CA GLU A 56 3.19 -12.05 -26.68
C GLU A 56 3.12 -11.95 -25.14
N ASP A 57 4.26 -11.94 -24.46
CA ASP A 57 4.29 -11.88 -22.99
C ASP A 57 3.72 -10.53 -22.52
N ARG A 58 3.04 -10.57 -21.40
CA ARG A 58 2.50 -9.39 -20.74
C ARG A 58 2.86 -9.43 -19.26
N LEU A 59 3.16 -8.26 -18.73
CA LEU A 59 3.33 -8.06 -17.28
C LEU A 59 2.02 -7.56 -16.69
N ASN A 60 1.76 -7.94 -15.46
CA ASN A 60 0.67 -7.37 -14.69
C ASN A 60 1.04 -5.95 -14.25
N PRO A 61 0.12 -4.99 -14.30
CA PRO A 61 0.38 -3.65 -13.81
C PRO A 61 0.72 -3.68 -12.32
N VAL A 62 1.71 -2.89 -11.92
CA VAL A 62 2.07 -2.68 -10.53
C VAL A 62 1.52 -1.33 -10.09
N ILE A 63 0.84 -1.32 -8.96
CA ILE A 63 0.34 -0.11 -8.30
C ILE A 63 0.83 -0.16 -6.87
N THR A 64 1.55 0.86 -6.42
CA THR A 64 1.97 1.01 -5.04
C THR A 64 1.23 2.16 -4.38
N LEU A 65 0.55 1.86 -3.27
CA LEU A 65 -0.12 2.83 -2.41
C LEU A 65 0.76 3.09 -1.20
N VAL A 66 1.06 4.36 -0.95
CA VAL A 66 1.73 4.82 0.27
C VAL A 66 0.66 5.15 1.32
N LEU A 67 0.62 4.38 2.39
CA LEU A 67 -0.22 4.67 3.56
C LEU A 67 0.60 5.47 4.56
N TYR A 68 0.28 6.73 4.71
CA TYR A 68 0.95 7.61 5.66
C TYR A 68 0.13 7.74 6.95
N ILE A 69 0.80 7.50 8.08
CA ILE A 69 0.20 7.48 9.42
C ILE A 69 0.90 8.45 10.40
N GLY A 70 1.66 9.41 9.86
CA GLY A 70 2.39 10.38 10.68
C GLY A 70 1.49 11.42 11.33
N GLU A 71 2.05 12.14 12.30
CA GLU A 71 1.33 13.19 13.05
C GLU A 71 1.15 14.48 12.25
N LYS A 72 2.10 14.80 11.37
CA LYS A 72 2.05 15.99 10.52
C LYS A 72 1.39 15.65 9.19
N PRO A 73 0.63 16.56 8.57
CA PRO A 73 0.14 16.34 7.21
C PRO A 73 1.27 16.01 6.24
N TRP A 74 0.98 15.13 5.28
CA TRP A 74 1.93 14.84 4.20
C TRP A 74 2.21 16.11 3.39
N ASP A 75 3.48 16.47 3.27
CA ASP A 75 3.95 17.65 2.52
C ASP A 75 5.07 17.34 1.52
N ALA A 76 5.41 16.05 1.33
CA ALA A 76 6.38 15.65 0.33
C ALA A 76 5.75 15.58 -1.07
N SER A 77 6.60 15.65 -2.08
CA SER A 77 6.19 15.53 -3.49
C SER A 77 5.53 14.17 -3.77
N GLU A 78 4.51 14.18 -4.60
CA GLU A 78 3.83 12.98 -5.09
C GLU A 78 4.23 12.62 -6.54
N SER A 79 5.19 13.35 -7.10
CA SER A 79 5.65 13.22 -8.48
C SER A 79 7.17 13.34 -8.55
N LEU A 80 7.79 12.54 -9.43
CA LEU A 80 9.22 12.61 -9.68
C LEU A 80 9.60 14.00 -10.24
N HIS A 81 8.77 14.57 -11.11
CA HIS A 81 9.04 15.89 -11.69
C HIS A 81 9.16 16.99 -10.64
N GLU A 82 8.42 16.91 -9.53
CA GLU A 82 8.51 17.88 -8.42
C GLU A 82 9.84 17.79 -7.65
N LEU A 83 10.54 16.66 -7.75
CA LEU A 83 11.86 16.46 -7.14
C LEU A 83 13.01 16.87 -8.05
N LEU A 84 12.76 17.01 -9.37
CA LEU A 84 13.81 17.24 -10.35
C LEU A 84 14.11 18.73 -10.51
N ASP A 85 15.38 19.06 -10.60
CA ASP A 85 15.82 20.40 -11.00
C ASP A 85 15.89 20.49 -12.53
N PHE A 86 14.98 21.25 -13.12
CA PHE A 86 14.92 21.51 -14.55
C PHE A 86 15.55 22.85 -14.97
N THR A 87 16.26 23.54 -14.08
CA THR A 87 16.80 24.90 -14.32
C THR A 87 17.63 24.95 -15.59
N ASP A 88 18.54 24.00 -15.78
CA ASP A 88 19.42 23.93 -16.95
C ASP A 88 18.89 23.01 -18.07
N VAL A 89 17.67 22.51 -17.95
CA VAL A 89 17.07 21.62 -18.93
C VAL A 89 16.19 22.42 -19.89
N PRO A 90 16.53 22.50 -21.21
CA PRO A 90 15.69 23.17 -22.19
C PRO A 90 14.27 22.60 -22.20
N GLU A 91 13.26 23.47 -22.32
CA GLU A 91 11.84 23.09 -22.23
C GLU A 91 11.45 21.94 -23.18
N ASN A 92 12.01 21.91 -24.41
CA ASN A 92 11.76 20.87 -25.38
C ASN A 92 12.32 19.48 -24.97
N PHE A 93 13.22 19.41 -23.98
CA PHE A 93 13.74 18.13 -23.45
C PHE A 93 12.96 17.62 -22.26
N ARG A 94 12.26 18.47 -21.49
CA ARG A 94 11.48 18.06 -20.32
C ARG A 94 10.46 16.97 -20.63
N LYS A 95 9.85 16.99 -21.82
CA LYS A 95 8.89 15.98 -22.27
C LYS A 95 9.46 14.57 -22.41
N TYR A 96 10.80 14.42 -22.44
CA TYR A 96 11.46 13.11 -22.51
C TYR A 96 11.79 12.55 -21.12
N VAL A 97 11.67 13.35 -20.08
CA VAL A 97 11.78 12.89 -18.69
C VAL A 97 10.41 12.40 -18.27
N THR A 98 10.30 11.08 -18.06
CA THR A 98 9.04 10.50 -17.62
C THR A 98 8.72 10.94 -16.19
N ASP A 99 7.54 11.49 -15.98
CA ASP A 99 7.04 11.77 -14.64
C ASP A 99 6.53 10.47 -14.00
N TYR A 100 7.00 10.19 -12.82
CA TYR A 100 6.56 9.05 -12.03
C TYR A 100 5.72 9.54 -10.86
N LYS A 101 4.41 9.30 -10.93
CA LYS A 101 3.45 9.69 -9.88
C LYS A 101 3.21 8.57 -8.91
N ILE A 102 3.10 8.91 -7.65
CA ILE A 102 2.76 7.99 -6.57
C ILE A 102 1.35 8.29 -6.04
N HIS A 103 0.80 7.34 -5.31
CA HIS A 103 -0.49 7.47 -4.65
C HIS A 103 -0.26 7.47 -3.14
N VAL A 104 -0.57 8.58 -2.49
CA VAL A 104 -0.45 8.73 -1.05
C VAL A 104 -1.82 8.84 -0.42
N LEU A 105 -2.07 8.06 0.63
CA LEU A 105 -3.22 8.21 1.50
C LEU A 105 -2.72 8.62 2.89
N ASP A 106 -2.90 9.88 3.23
CA ASP A 106 -2.64 10.40 4.58
C ASP A 106 -3.83 10.07 5.48
N ILE A 107 -3.73 8.92 6.18
CA ILE A 107 -4.84 8.38 6.96
C ILE A 107 -5.24 9.34 8.10
N CYS A 108 -4.26 9.95 8.77
CA CYS A 108 -4.53 10.79 9.93
C CYS A 108 -5.20 12.13 9.57
N HIS A 109 -4.98 12.62 8.35
CA HIS A 109 -5.49 13.93 7.90
C HIS A 109 -6.59 13.84 6.85
N THR A 110 -6.88 12.63 6.34
CA THR A 110 -8.03 12.40 5.44
C THR A 110 -9.34 12.50 6.22
N PRO A 111 -10.37 13.20 5.73
CA PRO A 111 -11.70 13.25 6.36
C PRO A 111 -12.31 11.85 6.56
N ASP A 112 -13.06 11.67 7.64
CA ASP A 112 -13.66 10.36 7.99
C ASP A 112 -14.60 9.85 6.89
N GLU A 113 -15.36 10.75 6.28
CA GLU A 113 -16.29 10.44 5.19
C GLU A 113 -15.56 9.75 4.02
N ARG A 114 -14.33 10.20 3.71
CA ARG A 114 -13.50 9.60 2.67
C ARG A 114 -12.95 8.24 3.09
N LEU A 115 -12.58 8.07 4.36
CA LEU A 115 -12.13 6.79 4.89
C LEU A 115 -13.26 5.76 4.96
N LEU A 116 -14.49 6.21 5.16
CA LEU A 116 -15.70 5.38 5.17
C LEU A 116 -16.14 4.92 3.76
N GLU A 117 -15.60 5.48 2.68
CA GLU A 117 -15.83 4.99 1.31
C GLU A 117 -15.12 3.65 1.03
N PHE A 118 -14.12 3.30 1.85
CA PHE A 118 -13.44 2.02 1.73
C PHE A 118 -14.30 0.85 2.26
N PRO A 119 -14.01 -0.39 1.86
CA PRO A 119 -14.63 -1.55 2.47
C PRO A 119 -14.55 -1.50 4.00
N LYS A 120 -15.59 -1.96 4.67
CA LYS A 120 -15.80 -1.88 6.11
C LYS A 120 -14.55 -2.21 6.95
N ASP A 121 -13.87 -3.32 6.64
CA ASP A 121 -12.68 -3.76 7.38
C ASP A 121 -11.52 -2.77 7.22
N ILE A 122 -11.29 -2.28 6.00
CA ILE A 122 -10.25 -1.29 5.71
C ILE A 122 -10.59 0.06 6.36
N ALA A 123 -11.84 0.51 6.24
CA ALA A 123 -12.31 1.74 6.88
C ALA A 123 -12.13 1.69 8.41
N THR A 124 -12.49 0.57 9.01
CA THR A 124 -12.31 0.35 10.45
C THR A 124 -10.84 0.40 10.86
N MET A 125 -9.96 -0.24 10.09
CA MET A 125 -8.52 -0.18 10.33
C MET A 125 -8.00 1.25 10.21
N PHE A 126 -8.37 1.99 9.17
CA PHE A 126 -7.93 3.37 8.99
C PHE A 126 -8.40 4.30 10.11
N LEU A 127 -9.65 4.21 10.51
CA LEU A 127 -10.19 5.01 11.62
C LEU A 127 -9.55 4.62 12.96
N THR A 128 -9.21 3.35 13.15
CA THR A 128 -8.44 2.91 14.31
C THR A 128 -7.05 3.54 14.34
N ILE A 129 -6.35 3.56 13.21
CA ILE A 129 -5.03 4.19 13.09
C ILE A 129 -5.14 5.70 13.33
N LYS A 130 -6.12 6.36 12.73
CA LYS A 130 -6.34 7.80 12.85
C LYS A 130 -6.60 8.24 14.30
N TYR A 131 -7.41 7.49 15.03
CA TYR A 131 -7.82 7.83 16.39
C TYR A 131 -7.12 6.99 17.47
N ARG A 132 -5.99 6.34 17.12
CA ARG A 132 -5.24 5.44 18.02
C ARG A 132 -4.87 6.05 19.38
N GLU A 133 -4.77 7.37 19.46
CA GLU A 133 -4.43 8.08 20.70
C GLU A 133 -5.65 8.66 21.43
N ASN A 134 -6.84 8.63 20.79
CA ASN A 134 -8.06 9.19 21.35
C ASN A 134 -9.19 8.15 21.43
N LEU A 135 -9.18 7.39 22.52
CA LEU A 135 -10.12 6.29 22.75
C LEU A 135 -11.59 6.71 22.72
N GLU A 136 -11.92 7.90 23.23
CA GLU A 136 -13.31 8.36 23.30
C GLU A 136 -13.84 8.73 21.90
N ILE A 137 -13.00 9.30 21.07
CA ILE A 137 -13.37 9.56 19.66
C ILE A 137 -13.46 8.24 18.92
N LEU A 138 -12.46 7.36 19.06
CA LEU A 138 -12.43 6.06 18.40
C LEU A 138 -13.71 5.25 18.68
N LYS A 139 -14.13 5.17 19.95
CA LYS A 139 -15.39 4.47 20.32
C LYS A 139 -16.60 5.03 19.58
N LYS A 140 -16.72 6.36 19.51
CA LYS A 140 -17.86 7.03 18.85
C LYS A 140 -17.85 6.76 17.35
N VAL A 141 -16.69 6.89 16.72
CA VAL A 141 -16.54 6.71 15.27
C VAL A 141 -16.77 5.25 14.86
N ILE A 142 -16.20 4.30 15.59
CA ILE A 142 -16.42 2.87 15.34
C ILE A 142 -17.91 2.51 15.41
N GLN A 143 -18.67 3.08 16.34
CA GLN A 143 -20.11 2.84 16.45
C GLN A 143 -20.93 3.38 15.26
N THR A 144 -20.35 4.25 14.42
CA THR A 144 -21.01 4.75 13.21
C THR A 144 -20.82 3.82 12.01
N ILE A 145 -19.93 2.85 12.10
CA ILE A 145 -19.66 1.90 11.01
C ILE A 145 -20.75 0.82 11.02
N PRO A 146 -21.50 0.67 9.91
CA PRO A 146 -22.52 -0.37 9.83
C PRO A 146 -21.89 -1.76 9.99
N GLU A 147 -22.58 -2.64 10.73
CA GLU A 147 -22.16 -4.04 10.92
C GLU A 147 -20.72 -4.20 11.47
N ILE A 148 -20.29 -3.28 12.31
CA ILE A 148 -18.93 -3.31 12.89
C ILE A 148 -18.66 -4.62 13.66
N GLU A 149 -19.71 -5.25 14.20
CA GLU A 149 -19.65 -6.54 14.88
C GLU A 149 -19.26 -7.71 13.97
N ASN A 150 -19.35 -7.54 12.65
CA ASN A 150 -19.02 -8.55 11.64
C ASN A 150 -17.67 -8.28 10.97
N ILE A 151 -16.69 -7.72 11.68
CA ILE A 151 -15.32 -7.54 11.16
C ILE A 151 -14.60 -8.89 11.15
N GLU A 152 -13.79 -9.11 10.12
CA GLU A 152 -12.94 -10.30 10.03
C GLU A 152 -11.93 -10.35 11.17
N GLU A 153 -11.64 -11.55 11.69
CA GLU A 153 -10.72 -11.78 12.81
C GLU A 153 -9.32 -11.22 12.51
N ASP A 154 -8.82 -11.42 11.28
CA ASP A 154 -7.53 -10.91 10.85
C ASP A 154 -7.45 -9.37 10.89
N THR A 155 -8.53 -8.69 10.50
CA THR A 155 -8.64 -7.22 10.59
C THR A 155 -8.60 -6.76 12.05
N TYR A 156 -9.28 -7.49 12.91
CA TYR A 156 -9.31 -7.22 14.34
C TYR A 156 -7.92 -7.33 14.96
N ASP A 157 -7.17 -8.38 14.65
CA ASP A 157 -5.80 -8.57 15.15
C ASP A 157 -4.84 -7.49 14.65
N VAL A 158 -4.95 -7.08 13.38
CA VAL A 158 -4.16 -5.97 12.83
C VAL A 158 -4.47 -4.66 13.55
N MET A 159 -5.74 -4.35 13.80
CA MET A 159 -6.15 -3.14 14.55
C MET A 159 -5.46 -3.05 15.91
N TRP A 160 -5.37 -4.17 16.63
CA TRP A 160 -4.76 -4.19 17.97
C TRP A 160 -3.27 -3.95 17.97
N ASN A 161 -2.57 -4.20 16.87
CA ASN A 161 -1.15 -3.89 16.73
C ASN A 161 -0.89 -2.38 16.64
N PHE A 162 -1.88 -1.58 16.22
CA PHE A 162 -1.79 -0.12 16.15
C PHE A 162 -2.28 0.58 17.42
N LEU A 163 -3.02 -0.13 18.28
CA LEU A 163 -3.55 0.45 19.51
C LEU A 163 -2.53 0.33 20.64
N ASP A 164 -2.31 1.44 21.36
CA ASP A 164 -1.47 1.47 22.56
C ASP A 164 -2.02 0.49 23.61
N LYS A 165 -1.11 -0.06 24.45
CA LYS A 165 -1.45 -0.92 25.59
C LYS A 165 -2.48 -0.29 26.53
N ARG A 166 -2.59 1.03 26.57
CA ARG A 166 -3.63 1.76 27.32
C ARG A 166 -5.05 1.48 26.82
N MET A 167 -5.19 0.89 25.63
CA MET A 167 -6.48 0.54 25.02
C MET A 167 -6.95 -0.90 25.32
N LEU A 168 -6.21 -1.67 26.12
CA LEU A 168 -6.60 -3.03 26.55
C LEU A 168 -8.03 -3.10 27.10
N PRO A 169 -8.54 -2.13 27.90
CA PRO A 169 -9.93 -2.16 28.38
C PRO A 169 -10.96 -2.08 27.25
N LEU A 170 -10.64 -1.43 26.13
CA LEU A 170 -11.49 -1.40 24.95
C LEU A 170 -11.56 -2.77 24.28
N LYS A 171 -10.43 -3.47 24.19
CA LYS A 171 -10.35 -4.84 23.68
C LYS A 171 -11.34 -5.75 24.39
N GLU A 172 -11.29 -5.75 25.73
CA GLU A 172 -12.19 -6.56 26.55
C GLU A 172 -13.68 -6.19 26.38
N ASN A 173 -13.99 -4.91 26.20
CA ASN A 173 -15.36 -4.45 26.01
C ASN A 173 -15.90 -4.77 24.62
N LEU A 174 -15.09 -4.63 23.58
CA LEU A 174 -15.46 -5.02 22.21
C LEU A 174 -15.58 -6.55 22.08
N GLN A 175 -14.70 -7.31 22.73
CA GLN A 175 -14.81 -8.77 22.81
C GLN A 175 -16.06 -9.25 23.58
N LYS A 176 -16.53 -8.49 24.56
CA LYS A 176 -17.74 -8.79 25.31
C LYS A 176 -19.03 -8.37 24.61
N SER A 177 -18.98 -7.31 23.79
CA SER A 177 -20.14 -6.78 23.05
C SER A 177 -20.33 -7.45 21.69
N SER A 178 -19.27 -7.94 21.08
CA SER A 178 -19.34 -8.76 19.88
C SER A 178 -19.56 -10.22 20.27
N GLN A 179 -20.45 -10.90 19.58
CA GLN A 179 -20.61 -12.34 19.68
C GLN A 179 -19.38 -13.09 19.11
N PHE A 180 -18.18 -12.58 19.36
CA PHE A 180 -16.93 -13.29 19.11
C PHE A 180 -16.81 -14.39 20.17
N ARG A 181 -17.53 -15.47 19.94
CA ARG A 181 -17.23 -16.75 20.55
C ARG A 181 -16.55 -17.62 19.50
N PRO A 182 -15.45 -18.31 19.91
CA PRO A 182 -14.78 -19.28 19.07
C PRO A 182 -15.71 -20.41 18.66
#